data_3f351b94a120c1b7cc84446750340c83
#
_entry.id   3f351b94a120c1b7cc84446750340c83
#
_cell.length_a   1.000
_cell.length_b   1.000
_cell.length_c   1.000
_cell.angle_alpha   90.00
_cell.angle_beta   90.00
_cell.angle_gamma   90.00
#
_symmetry.space_group_name_H-M   'P 1'
#
loop_
_entity.id
_entity.type
_entity.pdbx_description
1 polymer ?
#
loop_
_entity_poly.entity_id
_entity_poly.type
_entity_poly.pdbx_seq_one_letter_code
_entity_poly.pdbx_strand_id
1 'polypeptide(L)'
;MLILINIVLLAAVVAALAKPDKVLSFINASNNIRRICAVAAYAVIWAILAFSFGPQELPERISTPRDAENNKKWTEHALMDSTHMAGDYFNPENSKTTLELAARYEELTAIATHSEYKKDEITDSTVIYFANRNSNTALDKLSELQPAYRARYSKLLGDELWEHDIKVKTLNGGKTIEFIGGIFASNKNIKHFQEKVYGNLVDYGYTRSQYKWIEHDTEYTYFDIK
;
A
#
# COMPACT_ATOMS: atom_id res chain seq x y z
N MET A 1 19.33 -8.15 22.93
CA MET A 1 19.86 -8.93 24.06
C MET A 1 19.56 -10.43 23.94
N LEU A 2 18.31 -10.86 23.78
CA LEU A 2 17.91 -12.28 23.65
C LEU A 2 18.62 -13.03 22.50
N ILE A 3 18.78 -12.39 21.35
CA ILE A 3 19.46 -13.00 20.17
C ILE A 3 20.92 -13.31 20.50
N LEU A 4 21.63 -12.42 21.20
CA LEU A 4 23.01 -12.61 21.57
C LEU A 4 23.16 -13.76 22.59
N ILE A 5 22.27 -13.86 23.56
CA ILE A 5 22.20 -14.96 24.54
C ILE A 5 21.98 -16.29 23.81
N ASN A 6 21.06 -16.36 22.87
CA ASN A 6 20.81 -17.55 22.07
C ASN A 6 22.04 -18.00 21.26
N ILE A 7 22.76 -17.06 20.63
CA ILE A 7 23.98 -17.39 19.88
C ILE A 7 25.04 -17.98 20.80
N VAL A 8 25.24 -17.42 21.97
CA VAL A 8 26.23 -17.91 22.94
C VAL A 8 25.84 -19.30 23.47
N LEU A 9 24.57 -19.52 23.81
CA LEU A 9 24.07 -20.81 24.26
C LEU A 9 24.18 -21.90 23.19
N LEU A 10 23.83 -21.56 21.94
CA LEU A 10 23.95 -22.45 20.80
C LEU A 10 25.43 -22.83 20.54
N ALA A 11 26.33 -21.88 20.60
CA ALA A 11 27.78 -22.13 20.45
C ALA A 11 28.30 -23.06 21.56
N ALA A 12 27.86 -22.90 22.82
CA ALA A 12 28.22 -23.77 23.94
C ALA A 12 27.72 -25.19 23.74
N VAL A 13 26.47 -25.38 23.22
CA VAL A 13 25.92 -26.70 22.89
C VAL A 13 26.71 -27.36 21.76
N VAL A 14 27.03 -26.64 20.71
CA VAL A 14 27.83 -27.16 19.57
C VAL A 14 29.20 -27.61 20.06
N ALA A 15 29.85 -26.82 20.93
CA ALA A 15 31.14 -27.20 21.53
C ALA A 15 31.03 -28.47 22.41
N ALA A 16 29.97 -28.59 23.20
CA ALA A 16 29.71 -29.77 24.03
C ALA A 16 29.37 -31.03 23.22
N LEU A 17 28.72 -30.87 22.08
CA LEU A 17 28.46 -32.00 21.16
C LEU A 17 29.74 -32.45 20.43
N ALA A 18 30.62 -31.52 20.08
CA ALA A 18 31.85 -31.80 19.35
C ALA A 18 32.94 -32.44 20.25
N LYS A 19 33.09 -31.91 21.50
CA LYS A 19 34.13 -32.35 22.47
C LYS A 19 33.56 -32.49 23.88
N PRO A 20 32.66 -33.45 24.12
CA PRO A 20 31.92 -33.57 25.37
C PRO A 20 32.82 -33.86 26.58
N ASP A 21 33.92 -34.56 26.39
CA ASP A 21 34.96 -34.84 27.37
C ASP A 21 35.68 -33.60 27.90
N LYS A 22 35.83 -32.58 27.06
CA LYS A 22 36.50 -31.34 27.46
C LYS A 22 35.53 -30.31 28.04
N VAL A 23 34.34 -30.18 27.45
CA VAL A 23 33.34 -29.17 27.87
C VAL A 23 32.57 -29.59 29.10
N LEU A 24 32.23 -30.89 29.22
CA LEU A 24 31.42 -31.45 30.27
C LEU A 24 32.21 -32.46 31.13
N SER A 25 33.49 -32.21 31.37
CA SER A 25 34.39 -33.06 32.13
C SER A 25 33.93 -33.29 33.58
N PHE A 26 33.15 -32.39 34.16
CA PHE A 26 32.59 -32.49 35.51
C PHE A 26 31.46 -33.53 35.61
N ILE A 27 30.89 -33.99 34.49
CA ILE A 27 29.88 -35.07 34.51
C ILE A 27 30.60 -36.39 34.35
N ASN A 28 30.58 -37.20 35.43
CA ASN A 28 31.19 -38.53 35.42
C ASN A 28 30.29 -39.55 34.69
N ALA A 29 30.25 -39.47 33.35
CA ALA A 29 29.41 -40.30 32.50
C ALA A 29 30.04 -40.53 31.14
N SER A 30 29.49 -41.42 30.35
CA SER A 30 29.91 -41.63 28.96
C SER A 30 29.67 -40.40 28.08
N ASN A 31 30.43 -40.25 27.00
CA ASN A 31 30.29 -39.10 26.09
C ASN A 31 28.88 -38.94 25.49
N ASN A 32 28.16 -40.05 25.32
CA ASN A 32 26.77 -39.97 24.81
C ASN A 32 25.83 -39.40 25.88
N ILE A 33 25.99 -39.74 27.14
CA ILE A 33 25.21 -39.19 28.24
C ILE A 33 25.52 -37.68 28.39
N ARG A 34 26.81 -37.29 28.31
CA ARG A 34 27.20 -35.88 28.34
C ARG A 34 26.56 -35.05 27.23
N ARG A 35 26.48 -35.61 26.01
CA ARG A 35 25.80 -34.95 24.89
C ARG A 35 24.28 -34.76 25.16
N ILE A 36 23.63 -35.81 25.69
CA ILE A 36 22.20 -35.72 26.05
C ILE A 36 21.98 -34.68 27.13
N CYS A 37 22.84 -34.61 28.15
CA CYS A 37 22.77 -33.59 29.18
C CYS A 37 22.94 -32.16 28.65
N ALA A 38 23.84 -31.95 27.65
CA ALA A 38 24.02 -30.65 27.02
C ALA A 38 22.76 -30.18 26.27
N VAL A 39 22.13 -31.06 25.53
CA VAL A 39 20.89 -30.76 24.79
C VAL A 39 19.73 -30.51 25.74
N ALA A 40 19.60 -31.35 26.78
CA ALA A 40 18.57 -31.18 27.79
C ALA A 40 18.71 -29.85 28.58
N ALA A 41 19.94 -29.50 28.97
CA ALA A 41 20.22 -28.23 29.64
C ALA A 41 19.88 -27.03 28.73
N TYR A 42 20.25 -27.09 27.45
CA TYR A 42 19.87 -26.06 26.50
C TYR A 42 18.36 -25.89 26.37
N ALA A 43 17.64 -27.01 26.23
CA ALA A 43 16.17 -26.97 26.12
C ALA A 43 15.50 -26.37 27.37
N VAL A 44 15.99 -26.71 28.56
CA VAL A 44 15.48 -26.18 29.84
C VAL A 44 15.78 -24.68 29.94
N ILE A 45 17.02 -24.26 29.65
CA ILE A 45 17.40 -22.84 29.69
C ILE A 45 16.55 -22.04 28.66
N TRP A 46 16.37 -22.61 27.47
CA TRP A 46 15.55 -21.96 26.43
C TRP A 46 14.08 -21.84 26.84
N ALA A 47 13.53 -22.88 27.47
CA ALA A 47 12.17 -22.85 28.00
C ALA A 47 12.02 -21.79 29.10
N ILE A 48 12.99 -21.67 30.01
CA ILE A 48 12.99 -20.64 31.05
C ILE A 48 13.08 -19.26 30.44
N LEU A 49 13.96 -19.05 29.44
CA LEU A 49 14.08 -17.78 28.75
C LEU A 49 12.81 -17.41 27.95
N ALA A 50 12.23 -18.39 27.27
CA ALA A 50 10.98 -18.19 26.54
C ALA A 50 9.82 -17.82 27.48
N PHE A 51 9.77 -18.44 28.65
CA PHE A 51 8.75 -18.15 29.67
C PHE A 51 8.98 -16.82 30.38
N SER A 52 10.25 -16.43 30.62
CA SER A 52 10.60 -15.18 31.31
C SER A 52 10.57 -13.96 30.38
N PHE A 53 10.86 -14.15 29.08
CA PHE A 53 10.95 -13.10 28.06
C PHE A 53 10.00 -13.35 26.86
N GLY A 54 9.10 -14.34 26.98
CA GLY A 54 7.99 -14.48 26.06
C GLY A 54 7.19 -13.17 25.98
N PRO A 55 6.39 -12.98 24.95
CA PRO A 55 5.57 -11.78 24.84
C PRO A 55 4.74 -11.70 26.13
N GLN A 56 5.17 -10.81 27.05
CA GLN A 56 4.30 -10.40 28.15
C GLN A 56 3.09 -9.82 27.46
N GLU A 57 1.93 -10.41 27.66
CA GLU A 57 0.68 -9.75 27.33
C GLU A 57 0.77 -8.39 28.01
N LEU A 58 0.92 -7.34 27.21
CA LEU A 58 0.82 -5.99 27.71
C LEU A 58 -0.49 -5.93 28.48
N PRO A 59 -0.50 -5.37 29.71
CA PRO A 59 -1.72 -5.26 30.49
C PRO A 59 -2.79 -4.69 29.56
N GLU A 60 -3.89 -5.42 29.41
CA GLU A 60 -4.99 -5.05 28.52
C GLU A 60 -5.34 -3.60 28.87
N ARG A 61 -5.07 -2.68 27.93
CA ARG A 61 -5.33 -1.27 28.16
C ARG A 61 -6.81 -1.16 28.49
N ILE A 62 -7.12 -0.68 29.68
CA ILE A 62 -8.51 -0.46 30.10
C ILE A 62 -9.11 0.48 29.06
N SER A 63 -10.02 -0.05 28.24
CA SER A 63 -10.69 0.71 27.20
C SER A 63 -11.54 1.80 27.84
N THR A 64 -11.33 3.03 27.41
CA THR A 64 -12.14 4.17 27.83
C THR A 64 -13.42 4.24 26.99
N PRO A 65 -14.48 4.95 27.44
CA PRO A 65 -15.65 5.22 26.61
C PRO A 65 -15.29 5.86 25.25
N ARG A 66 -14.26 6.69 25.23
CA ARG A 66 -13.73 7.30 24.00
C ARG A 66 -13.08 6.27 23.07
N ASP A 67 -12.37 5.29 23.62
CA ASP A 67 -11.78 4.21 22.81
C ASP A 67 -12.89 3.35 22.18
N ALA A 68 -13.97 3.10 22.89
CA ALA A 68 -15.13 2.37 22.38
C ALA A 68 -15.83 3.13 21.23
N GLU A 69 -16.00 4.43 21.36
CA GLU A 69 -16.57 5.30 20.32
C GLU A 69 -15.66 5.35 19.08
N ASN A 70 -14.35 5.54 19.28
CA ASN A 70 -13.36 5.54 18.21
C ASN A 70 -13.32 4.18 17.49
N ASN A 71 -13.27 3.08 18.22
CA ASN A 71 -13.27 1.75 17.63
C ASN A 71 -14.54 1.49 16.82
N LYS A 72 -15.71 1.93 17.30
CA LYS A 72 -16.96 1.83 16.54
C LYS A 72 -16.88 2.62 15.23
N LYS A 73 -16.45 3.89 15.28
CA LYS A 73 -16.27 4.74 14.10
C LYS A 73 -15.35 4.08 13.07
N TRP A 74 -14.19 3.60 13.51
CA TRP A 74 -13.21 2.99 12.62
C TRP A 74 -13.63 1.61 12.11
N THR A 75 -14.44 0.86 12.86
CA THR A 75 -15.07 -0.38 12.38
C THR A 75 -16.05 -0.09 11.26
N GLU A 76 -16.91 0.91 11.43
CA GLU A 76 -17.87 1.33 10.39
C GLU A 76 -17.13 1.78 9.12
N HIS A 77 -16.03 2.53 9.27
CA HIS A 77 -15.20 2.97 8.15
C HIS A 77 -14.56 1.76 7.42
N ALA A 78 -13.92 0.86 8.15
CA ALA A 78 -13.32 -0.34 7.56
C ALA A 78 -14.32 -1.24 6.85
N LEU A 79 -15.56 -1.31 7.35
CA LEU A 79 -16.65 -2.06 6.72
C LEU A 79 -17.11 -1.38 5.42
N MET A 80 -17.21 -0.06 5.41
CA MET A 80 -17.54 0.72 4.22
C MET A 80 -16.48 0.50 3.13
N ASP A 81 -15.19 0.63 3.47
CA ASP A 81 -14.08 0.35 2.56
C ASP A 81 -14.16 -1.06 1.99
N SER A 82 -14.43 -2.06 2.85
CA SER A 82 -14.58 -3.46 2.41
C SER A 82 -15.75 -3.63 1.43
N THR A 83 -16.84 -2.90 1.64
CA THR A 83 -18.02 -2.93 0.75
C THR A 83 -17.68 -2.29 -0.59
N HIS A 84 -17.01 -1.15 -0.60
CA HIS A 84 -16.56 -0.49 -1.83
C HIS A 84 -15.54 -1.36 -2.59
N MET A 85 -14.64 -2.05 -1.84
CA MET A 85 -13.68 -2.99 -2.44
C MET A 85 -14.34 -4.20 -3.08
N ALA A 86 -15.40 -4.74 -2.49
CA ALA A 86 -16.10 -5.93 -2.99
C ALA A 86 -16.99 -5.64 -4.20
N GLY A 87 -17.47 -4.39 -4.35
CA GLY A 87 -18.37 -3.96 -5.40
C GLY A 87 -17.67 -3.31 -6.60
N ASP A 88 -18.51 -2.77 -7.48
CA ASP A 88 -18.09 -2.02 -8.69
C ASP A 88 -17.89 -0.52 -8.42
N TYR A 89 -17.82 -0.12 -7.16
CA TYR A 89 -17.73 1.30 -6.78
C TYR A 89 -16.52 1.99 -7.42
N PHE A 90 -15.36 1.31 -7.44
CA PHE A 90 -14.13 1.84 -8.04
C PHE A 90 -13.99 1.54 -9.54
N ASN A 91 -15.01 0.97 -10.19
CA ASN A 91 -14.96 0.81 -11.63
C ASN A 91 -15.04 2.18 -12.32
N PRO A 92 -14.01 2.58 -13.09
CA PRO A 92 -13.97 3.90 -13.74
C PRO A 92 -15.16 4.19 -14.66
N GLU A 93 -15.73 3.16 -15.28
CA GLU A 93 -16.86 3.31 -16.19
C GLU A 93 -18.14 3.83 -15.50
N ASN A 94 -18.23 3.68 -14.20
CA ASN A 94 -19.37 4.17 -13.41
C ASN A 94 -19.30 5.69 -13.13
N SER A 95 -18.17 6.35 -13.42
CA SER A 95 -18.00 7.80 -13.27
C SER A 95 -18.54 8.53 -14.49
N LYS A 96 -19.30 9.61 -14.26
CA LYS A 96 -19.93 10.43 -15.32
C LYS A 96 -19.16 11.69 -15.62
N THR A 97 -18.34 12.16 -14.68
CA THR A 97 -17.53 13.38 -14.80
C THR A 97 -16.09 13.11 -14.39
N THR A 98 -15.16 13.98 -14.83
CA THR A 98 -13.77 13.92 -14.40
C THR A 98 -13.63 14.10 -12.89
N LEU A 99 -14.50 14.90 -12.28
CA LEU A 99 -14.52 15.13 -10.83
C LEU A 99 -14.93 13.87 -10.05
N GLU A 100 -15.99 13.17 -10.48
CA GLU A 100 -16.38 11.90 -9.85
C GLU A 100 -15.28 10.84 -9.98
N LEU A 101 -14.63 10.79 -11.14
CA LEU A 101 -13.55 9.85 -11.39
C LEU A 101 -12.36 10.14 -10.46
N ALA A 102 -12.01 11.42 -10.30
CA ALA A 102 -10.92 11.85 -9.42
C ALA A 102 -11.23 11.52 -7.94
N ALA A 103 -12.45 11.83 -7.48
CA ALA A 103 -12.86 11.53 -6.11
C ALA A 103 -12.78 10.03 -5.78
N ARG A 104 -13.20 9.15 -6.68
CA ARG A 104 -13.10 7.69 -6.49
C ARG A 104 -11.65 7.20 -6.49
N TYR A 105 -10.81 7.77 -7.35
CA TYR A 105 -9.40 7.41 -7.39
C TYR A 105 -8.67 7.86 -6.13
N GLU A 106 -8.97 9.06 -5.63
CA GLU A 106 -8.43 9.61 -4.39
C GLU A 106 -8.85 8.74 -3.20
N GLU A 107 -10.13 8.35 -3.10
CA GLU A 107 -10.62 7.44 -2.06
C GLU A 107 -9.90 6.07 -2.13
N LEU A 108 -9.76 5.47 -3.31
CA LEU A 108 -9.02 4.22 -3.49
C LEU A 108 -7.55 4.36 -3.06
N THR A 109 -6.93 5.49 -3.36
CA THR A 109 -5.55 5.80 -2.94
C THR A 109 -5.46 6.02 -1.43
N ALA A 110 -6.45 6.68 -0.83
CA ALA A 110 -6.52 6.88 0.62
C ALA A 110 -6.63 5.55 1.38
N ILE A 111 -7.46 4.62 0.90
CA ILE A 111 -7.54 3.26 1.45
C ILE A 111 -6.20 2.53 1.29
N ALA A 112 -5.58 2.59 0.12
CA ALA A 112 -4.31 1.93 -0.17
C ALA A 112 -3.17 2.42 0.74
N THR A 113 -3.15 3.70 1.07
CA THR A 113 -2.11 4.34 1.89
C THR A 113 -2.43 4.40 3.39
N HIS A 114 -3.63 3.97 3.80
CA HIS A 114 -4.14 4.16 5.16
C HIS A 114 -4.17 5.62 5.62
N SER A 115 -4.25 6.58 4.70
CA SER A 115 -4.12 8.00 5.03
C SER A 115 -5.25 8.52 5.90
N GLU A 116 -6.42 7.88 5.87
CA GLU A 116 -7.58 8.25 6.67
C GLU A 116 -7.60 7.63 8.07
N TYR A 117 -6.84 6.54 8.29
CA TYR A 117 -6.83 5.85 9.59
C TYR A 117 -5.90 6.51 10.59
N LYS A 118 -6.43 6.91 11.72
CA LYS A 118 -5.65 7.44 12.84
C LYS A 118 -5.25 6.30 13.78
N LYS A 119 -4.06 5.79 13.59
CA LYS A 119 -3.53 4.62 14.32
C LYS A 119 -3.50 4.79 15.83
N ASP A 120 -3.35 6.01 16.31
CA ASP A 120 -3.37 6.38 17.73
C ASP A 120 -4.77 6.39 18.36
N GLU A 121 -5.81 6.48 17.54
CA GLU A 121 -7.21 6.37 17.97
C GLU A 121 -7.75 4.94 17.96
N ILE A 122 -7.07 3.98 17.30
CA ILE A 122 -7.54 2.60 17.12
C ILE A 122 -6.86 1.70 18.15
N THR A 123 -7.66 1.12 19.03
CA THR A 123 -7.17 0.15 20.03
C THR A 123 -7.58 -1.29 19.73
N ASP A 124 -8.56 -1.48 18.82
CA ASP A 124 -9.04 -2.80 18.41
C ASP A 124 -8.17 -3.38 17.28
N SER A 125 -7.52 -4.50 17.54
CA SER A 125 -6.69 -5.21 16.57
C SER A 125 -7.49 -5.72 15.35
N THR A 126 -8.79 -5.96 15.51
CA THR A 126 -9.68 -6.39 14.42
C THR A 126 -9.84 -5.29 13.39
N VAL A 127 -9.99 -4.04 13.84
CA VAL A 127 -10.06 -2.87 12.94
C VAL A 127 -8.76 -2.72 12.14
N ILE A 128 -7.62 -2.88 12.82
CA ILE A 128 -6.30 -2.81 12.17
C ILE A 128 -6.15 -3.92 11.12
N TYR A 129 -6.63 -5.13 11.44
CA TYR A 129 -6.60 -6.25 10.48
C TYR A 129 -7.41 -5.94 9.22
N PHE A 130 -8.65 -5.45 9.36
CA PHE A 130 -9.49 -5.11 8.22
C PHE A 130 -8.92 -3.94 7.42
N ALA A 131 -8.40 -2.90 8.08
CA ALA A 131 -7.75 -1.79 7.41
C ALA A 131 -6.55 -2.24 6.56
N ASN A 132 -5.69 -3.09 7.10
CA ASN A 132 -4.56 -3.66 6.36
C ASN A 132 -5.01 -4.53 5.18
N ARG A 133 -6.05 -5.34 5.36
CA ARG A 133 -6.62 -6.15 4.28
C ARG A 133 -7.18 -5.27 3.16
N ASN A 134 -7.94 -4.24 3.51
CA ASN A 134 -8.50 -3.30 2.54
C ASN A 134 -7.40 -2.57 1.78
N SER A 135 -6.34 -2.12 2.47
CA SER A 135 -5.19 -1.47 1.85
C SER A 135 -4.49 -2.37 0.82
N ASN A 136 -4.21 -3.62 1.16
CA ASN A 136 -3.60 -4.55 0.20
C ASN A 136 -4.51 -4.76 -1.02
N THR A 137 -5.82 -4.94 -0.81
CA THR A 137 -6.79 -5.07 -1.91
C THR A 137 -6.86 -3.79 -2.76
N ALA A 138 -6.77 -2.62 -2.14
CA ALA A 138 -6.76 -1.34 -2.83
C ALA A 138 -5.50 -1.13 -3.68
N LEU A 139 -4.33 -1.55 -3.18
CA LEU A 139 -3.07 -1.52 -3.94
C LEU A 139 -3.16 -2.39 -5.21
N ASP A 140 -3.72 -3.60 -5.08
CA ASP A 140 -3.92 -4.49 -6.22
C ASP A 140 -4.88 -3.86 -7.24
N LYS A 141 -6.03 -3.33 -6.77
CA LYS A 141 -7.00 -2.63 -7.63
C LYS A 141 -6.43 -1.38 -8.30
N LEU A 142 -5.63 -0.56 -7.60
CA LEU A 142 -4.95 0.59 -8.21
C LEU A 142 -4.08 0.16 -9.38
N SER A 143 -3.30 -0.90 -9.21
CA SER A 143 -2.44 -1.44 -10.28
C SER A 143 -3.27 -1.96 -11.46
N GLU A 144 -4.33 -2.71 -11.19
CA GLU A 144 -5.19 -3.32 -12.20
C GLU A 144 -6.01 -2.27 -12.97
N LEU A 145 -6.63 -1.34 -12.25
CA LEU A 145 -7.58 -0.39 -12.81
C LEU A 145 -6.92 0.87 -13.40
N GLN A 146 -5.65 1.14 -13.12
CA GLN A 146 -4.96 2.34 -13.59
C GLN A 146 -5.08 2.57 -15.12
N PRO A 147 -4.92 1.56 -15.99
CA PRO A 147 -5.14 1.75 -17.43
C PRO A 147 -6.60 2.15 -17.77
N ALA A 148 -7.58 1.58 -17.07
CA ALA A 148 -8.99 1.90 -17.26
C ALA A 148 -9.32 3.32 -16.76
N TYR A 149 -8.74 3.76 -15.63
CA TYR A 149 -8.84 5.14 -15.15
C TYR A 149 -8.29 6.13 -16.19
N ARG A 150 -7.12 5.86 -16.79
CA ARG A 150 -6.59 6.68 -17.88
C ARG A 150 -7.54 6.76 -19.08
N ALA A 151 -8.03 5.62 -19.54
CA ALA A 151 -8.94 5.58 -20.68
C ALA A 151 -10.23 6.35 -20.42
N ARG A 152 -10.83 6.15 -19.22
CA ARG A 152 -12.04 6.86 -18.83
C ARG A 152 -11.82 8.34 -18.66
N TYR A 153 -10.72 8.74 -18.01
CA TYR A 153 -10.37 10.14 -17.83
C TYR A 153 -10.22 10.88 -19.15
N SER A 154 -9.48 10.30 -20.09
CA SER A 154 -9.29 10.94 -21.40
C SER A 154 -10.61 11.11 -22.17
N LYS A 155 -11.55 10.15 -22.04
CA LYS A 155 -12.86 10.22 -22.65
C LYS A 155 -13.70 11.33 -22.02
N LEU A 156 -13.84 11.34 -20.70
CA LEU A 156 -14.60 12.35 -19.96
C LEU A 156 -14.04 13.76 -20.20
N LEU A 157 -12.72 13.88 -20.15
CA LEU A 157 -12.05 15.16 -20.44
C LEU A 157 -12.27 15.61 -21.89
N GLY A 158 -12.30 14.68 -22.83
CA GLY A 158 -12.65 14.98 -24.23
C GLY A 158 -14.08 15.49 -24.37
N ASP A 159 -15.02 14.89 -23.65
CA ASP A 159 -16.42 15.36 -23.64
C ASP A 159 -16.54 16.76 -23.02
N GLU A 160 -15.82 17.03 -21.91
CA GLU A 160 -15.80 18.34 -21.23
C GLU A 160 -15.12 19.44 -22.09
N LEU A 161 -14.10 19.09 -22.89
CA LEU A 161 -13.35 20.04 -23.71
C LEU A 161 -13.95 20.24 -25.13
N TRP A 162 -14.96 19.49 -25.48
CA TRP A 162 -15.58 19.58 -26.80
C TRP A 162 -16.10 20.98 -27.14
N GLU A 163 -16.71 21.64 -26.15
CA GLU A 163 -17.21 23.03 -26.34
C GLU A 163 -16.09 24.06 -26.57
N HIS A 164 -14.87 23.70 -26.23
CA HIS A 164 -13.66 24.54 -26.46
C HIS A 164 -12.91 24.18 -27.75
N ASP A 165 -13.52 23.35 -28.61
CA ASP A 165 -12.92 22.86 -29.85
C ASP A 165 -11.57 22.16 -29.62
N ILE A 166 -11.50 21.34 -28.54
CA ILE A 166 -10.33 20.55 -28.18
C ILE A 166 -10.73 19.09 -28.14
N LYS A 167 -10.07 18.26 -28.93
CA LYS A 167 -10.19 16.80 -28.89
C LYS A 167 -9.11 16.22 -27.97
N VAL A 168 -9.44 15.17 -27.26
CA VAL A 168 -8.50 14.43 -26.41
C VAL A 168 -8.34 13.02 -26.94
N LYS A 169 -7.10 12.57 -27.08
CA LYS A 169 -6.73 11.21 -27.48
C LYS A 169 -5.68 10.64 -26.53
N THR A 170 -5.59 9.32 -26.48
CA THR A 170 -4.49 8.62 -25.80
C THR A 170 -3.60 7.92 -26.81
N LEU A 171 -2.30 7.96 -26.56
CA LEU A 171 -1.25 7.32 -27.37
C LEU A 171 -0.39 6.41 -26.47
N ASN A 172 0.47 5.62 -27.10
CA ASN A 172 1.47 4.80 -26.41
C ASN A 172 0.86 3.89 -25.33
N GLY A 173 -0.18 3.14 -25.67
CA GLY A 173 -0.87 2.25 -24.74
C GLY A 173 -1.56 2.99 -23.58
N GLY A 174 -2.05 4.21 -23.85
CA GLY A 174 -2.75 5.03 -22.87
C GLY A 174 -1.84 5.82 -21.92
N LYS A 175 -0.51 5.79 -22.10
CA LYS A 175 0.43 6.51 -21.23
C LYS A 175 0.70 7.96 -21.65
N THR A 176 0.33 8.33 -22.86
CA THR A 176 0.43 9.70 -23.37
C THR A 176 -0.97 10.25 -23.60
N ILE A 177 -1.26 11.43 -23.08
CA ILE A 177 -2.47 12.16 -23.40
C ILE A 177 -2.16 13.24 -24.45
N GLU A 178 -2.93 13.28 -25.52
CA GLU A 178 -2.79 14.24 -26.60
C GLU A 178 -4.01 15.16 -26.67
N PHE A 179 -3.77 16.46 -26.63
CA PHE A 179 -4.76 17.50 -26.87
C PHE A 179 -4.61 17.99 -28.31
N ILE A 180 -5.70 18.01 -29.05
CA ILE A 180 -5.73 18.46 -30.43
C ILE A 180 -6.68 19.64 -30.51
N GLY A 181 -6.14 20.82 -30.70
CA GLY A 181 -6.93 22.04 -30.91
C GLY A 181 -7.59 22.04 -32.28
N GLY A 182 -8.84 22.49 -32.35
CA GLY A 182 -9.49 22.81 -33.61
C GLY A 182 -9.29 24.27 -34.01
N ILE A 183 -10.00 24.68 -35.03
CA ILE A 183 -9.85 26.03 -35.62
C ILE A 183 -10.19 27.16 -34.64
N PHE A 184 -11.10 26.88 -33.69
CA PHE A 184 -11.57 27.86 -32.71
C PHE A 184 -10.84 27.74 -31.36
N ALA A 185 -10.02 26.70 -31.17
CA ALA A 185 -9.24 26.55 -29.95
C ALA A 185 -8.13 27.63 -29.92
N SER A 186 -7.89 28.18 -28.72
CA SER A 186 -6.76 29.12 -28.56
C SER A 186 -5.61 28.41 -27.82
N ASN A 187 -4.37 28.67 -28.23
CA ASN A 187 -3.16 28.17 -27.57
C ASN A 187 -3.13 28.48 -26.06
N LYS A 188 -3.66 29.63 -25.68
CA LYS A 188 -3.73 30.05 -24.29
C LYS A 188 -4.64 29.16 -23.49
N ASN A 189 -5.78 28.77 -24.07
CA ASN A 189 -6.72 27.88 -23.37
C ASN A 189 -6.12 26.49 -23.14
N ILE A 190 -5.42 25.94 -24.12
CA ILE A 190 -4.86 24.60 -24.06
C ILE A 190 -3.77 24.49 -22.99
N LYS A 191 -2.85 25.45 -22.97
CA LYS A 191 -1.82 25.48 -21.92
C LYS A 191 -2.45 25.58 -20.54
N HIS A 192 -3.46 26.39 -20.38
CA HIS A 192 -4.20 26.51 -19.12
C HIS A 192 -4.88 25.20 -18.74
N PHE A 193 -5.51 24.49 -19.68
CA PHE A 193 -6.09 23.17 -19.42
C PHE A 193 -5.03 22.15 -19.04
N GLN A 194 -3.89 22.09 -19.72
CA GLN A 194 -2.79 21.20 -19.37
C GLN A 194 -2.30 21.43 -17.93
N GLU A 195 -2.12 22.70 -17.54
CA GLU A 195 -1.72 23.06 -16.17
C GLU A 195 -2.78 22.64 -15.14
N LYS A 196 -4.06 22.85 -15.46
CA LYS A 196 -5.18 22.52 -14.55
C LYS A 196 -5.35 21.01 -14.33
N VAL A 197 -5.10 20.20 -15.34
CA VAL A 197 -5.27 18.74 -15.27
C VAL A 197 -4.00 18.01 -14.85
N TYR A 198 -2.87 18.70 -14.67
CA TYR A 198 -1.57 18.10 -14.41
C TYR A 198 -1.57 17.14 -13.22
N GLY A 199 -2.20 17.53 -12.11
CA GLY A 199 -2.31 16.66 -10.92
C GLY A 199 -2.95 15.32 -11.26
N ASN A 200 -4.09 15.33 -11.94
CA ASN A 200 -4.79 14.10 -12.33
C ASN A 200 -3.96 13.24 -13.30
N LEU A 201 -3.15 13.88 -14.17
CA LEU A 201 -2.28 13.14 -15.09
C LEU A 201 -1.17 12.40 -14.34
N VAL A 202 -0.60 13.01 -13.29
CA VAL A 202 0.37 12.37 -12.39
C VAL A 202 -0.29 11.19 -11.68
N ASP A 203 -1.44 11.42 -11.05
CA ASP A 203 -2.14 10.42 -10.24
C ASP A 203 -2.52 9.19 -11.05
N TYR A 204 -3.04 9.38 -12.27
CA TYR A 204 -3.39 8.25 -13.15
C TYR A 204 -2.19 7.61 -13.84
N GLY A 205 -0.97 8.11 -13.62
CA GLY A 205 0.26 7.54 -14.15
C GLY A 205 0.43 7.75 -15.65
N TYR A 206 0.01 8.89 -16.17
CA TYR A 206 0.46 9.31 -17.48
C TYR A 206 1.95 9.67 -17.43
N THR A 207 2.67 9.42 -18.50
CA THR A 207 4.11 9.73 -18.59
C THR A 207 4.39 10.95 -19.44
N ARG A 208 3.43 11.34 -20.27
CA ARG A 208 3.57 12.48 -21.17
C ARG A 208 2.23 13.13 -21.47
N SER A 209 2.23 14.45 -21.57
CA SER A 209 1.17 15.25 -22.16
C SER A 209 1.70 15.97 -23.39
N GLN A 210 0.97 15.94 -24.49
CA GLN A 210 1.34 16.65 -25.71
C GLN A 210 0.16 17.40 -26.30
N TYR A 211 0.48 18.41 -27.06
CA TYR A 211 -0.48 19.25 -27.73
C TYR A 211 -0.08 19.50 -29.19
N LYS A 212 -1.05 19.41 -30.07
CA LYS A 212 -0.92 19.90 -31.47
C LYS A 212 -2.11 20.75 -31.86
N TRP A 213 -1.84 21.70 -32.79
CA TRP A 213 -2.83 22.70 -33.19
C TRP A 213 -3.95 22.13 -34.06
N ILE A 214 -3.64 21.26 -35.01
CA ILE A 214 -4.59 20.62 -35.93
C ILE A 214 -4.25 19.11 -35.97
N GLU A 215 -5.24 18.28 -36.26
CA GLU A 215 -5.06 16.83 -36.28
C GLU A 215 -3.97 16.32 -37.22
N HIS A 216 -3.76 17.04 -38.36
CA HIS A 216 -2.76 16.71 -39.36
C HIS A 216 -1.41 17.43 -39.16
N ASP A 217 -1.29 18.23 -38.09
CA ASP A 217 -0.04 18.92 -37.81
C ASP A 217 1.02 17.90 -37.37
N THR A 218 2.22 18.05 -37.86
CA THR A 218 3.39 17.24 -37.47
C THR A 218 4.14 17.87 -36.30
N GLU A 219 3.92 19.14 -36.03
CA GLU A 219 4.51 19.85 -34.91
C GLU A 219 3.63 19.72 -33.67
N TYR A 220 4.23 19.33 -32.53
CA TYR A 220 3.56 19.28 -31.27
C TYR A 220 4.45 19.79 -30.14
N THR A 221 3.83 20.40 -29.16
CA THR A 221 4.47 20.78 -27.90
C THR A 221 4.17 19.71 -26.87
N TYR A 222 5.17 19.25 -26.13
CA TYR A 222 5.00 18.23 -25.11
C TYR A 222 5.72 18.59 -23.82
N PHE A 223 5.29 17.96 -22.73
CA PHE A 223 6.03 17.88 -21.49
C PHE A 223 5.91 16.47 -20.89
N ASP A 224 6.99 16.02 -20.27
CA ASP A 224 7.02 14.76 -19.57
C ASP A 224 6.46 14.95 -18.16
N ILE A 225 5.62 14.00 -17.75
CA ILE A 225 4.98 13.98 -16.45
C ILE A 225 5.88 13.17 -15.52
N LYS A 226 6.28 13.77 -14.40
CA LYS A 226 7.23 13.19 -13.43
C LYS A 226 6.53 12.86 -12.13
#